data_0709b919b2747bb529def2b9946b83b2
#
_entry.id   0709b919b2747bb529def2b9946b83b2
#
_cell.length_a   1.000
_cell.length_b   1.000
_cell.length_c   1.000
_cell.angle_alpha   90.00
_cell.angle_beta   90.00
_cell.angle_gamma   90.00
#
_symmetry.space_group_name_H-M   'P 1'
#
loop_
_entity.id
_entity.type
_entity.pdbx_description
1 polymer ?
#
loop_
_entity_poly.entity_id
_entity_poly.type
_entity_poly.pdbx_seq_one_letter_code
_entity_poly.pdbx_strand_id
1 'polypeptide(L)'
;MNIKHYLDSTYLKTAAQANLSEKENTQVVVNCIQEAIDNDFKLIMIRPDKVALAKKMIQDAKSKVTIGTVIDFPLGNGTLEDKLVEAKQAIENGADDLDFVVDYEAFKRGEVDAVKEQVLQGTKLGLAHNKIVKWIIEVAALDNHQIVQLSTLIKNVVIANFAEKEYDKVFVKSSTGFYKTPEGVPNGATVATIKLMLENSFPLPVKAAGGVRTYEEAVEMVQLGVKRIGTSAA
;
A
#
# COMPACT_ATOMS: atom_id res chain seq x y z
N MET A 1 -22.92 -1.14 6.49
CA MET A 1 -21.69 -0.33 6.22
C MET A 1 -21.42 -0.36 4.72
N ASN A 2 -21.13 0.77 4.08
CA ASN A 2 -20.69 0.73 2.68
C ASN A 2 -19.19 0.49 2.61
N ILE A 3 -18.81 -0.77 2.39
CA ILE A 3 -17.40 -1.21 2.38
C ILE A 3 -16.61 -0.63 1.19
N LYS A 4 -17.27 -0.28 0.08
CA LYS A 4 -16.63 0.19 -1.16
C LYS A 4 -15.70 1.39 -0.94
N HIS A 5 -16.02 2.26 0.02
CA HIS A 5 -15.20 3.42 0.36
C HIS A 5 -13.91 3.10 1.14
N TYR A 6 -13.73 1.86 1.55
CA TYR A 6 -12.52 1.35 2.20
C TYR A 6 -11.65 0.53 1.24
N LEU A 7 -12.21 0.11 0.07
CA LEU A 7 -11.55 -0.85 -0.81
C LEU A 7 -10.56 -0.15 -1.75
N ASP A 8 -9.33 -0.65 -1.70
CA ASP A 8 -8.30 -0.49 -2.73
C ASP A 8 -8.33 -1.77 -3.57
N SER A 9 -9.12 -1.77 -4.66
CA SER A 9 -9.13 -2.88 -5.61
C SER A 9 -7.73 -3.03 -6.21
N THR A 10 -7.15 -4.24 -6.13
CA THR A 10 -5.71 -4.41 -6.31
C THR A 10 -5.37 -5.45 -7.36
N TYR A 11 -4.62 -5.07 -8.39
CA TYR A 11 -3.98 -5.99 -9.31
C TYR A 11 -2.52 -5.62 -9.54
N LEU A 12 -1.58 -6.42 -9.02
CA LEU A 12 -0.14 -6.15 -9.03
C LEU A 12 0.71 -7.27 -9.63
N LYS A 13 0.09 -8.32 -10.19
CA LYS A 13 0.84 -9.38 -10.88
C LYS A 13 1.46 -8.86 -12.17
N THR A 14 2.71 -9.23 -12.41
CA THR A 14 3.32 -9.12 -13.74
C THR A 14 2.74 -10.17 -14.68
N ALA A 15 2.93 -10.02 -15.98
CA ALA A 15 2.52 -11.02 -16.98
C ALA A 15 3.09 -12.41 -16.66
N ALA A 16 4.37 -12.48 -16.29
CA ALA A 16 5.02 -13.72 -15.90
C ALA A 16 4.40 -14.35 -14.64
N GLN A 17 4.08 -13.54 -13.61
CA GLN A 17 3.43 -14.01 -12.37
C GLN A 17 1.98 -14.49 -12.60
N ALA A 18 1.31 -13.93 -13.59
CA ALA A 18 -0.04 -14.32 -13.99
C ALA A 18 -0.07 -15.46 -15.00
N ASN A 19 1.08 -15.86 -15.54
CA ASN A 19 1.23 -16.80 -16.65
C ASN A 19 0.44 -16.35 -17.91
N LEU A 20 0.56 -15.07 -18.23
CA LEU A 20 -0.11 -14.40 -19.36
C LEU A 20 0.93 -13.71 -20.26
N SER A 21 0.56 -13.39 -21.49
CA SER A 21 1.30 -12.44 -22.30
C SER A 21 1.12 -11.00 -21.76
N GLU A 22 2.01 -10.08 -22.13
CA GLU A 22 1.89 -8.66 -21.76
C GLU A 22 0.57 -8.03 -22.21
N LYS A 23 0.08 -8.43 -23.39
CA LYS A 23 -1.21 -7.96 -23.93
C LYS A 23 -2.38 -8.45 -23.06
N GLU A 24 -2.39 -9.74 -22.73
CA GLU A 24 -3.45 -10.34 -21.89
C GLU A 24 -3.40 -9.75 -20.47
N ASN A 25 -2.21 -9.61 -19.90
CA ASN A 25 -2.04 -9.01 -18.59
C ASN A 25 -2.52 -7.55 -18.55
N THR A 26 -2.23 -6.78 -19.61
CA THR A 26 -2.75 -5.42 -19.77
C THR A 26 -4.28 -5.42 -19.84
N GLN A 27 -4.89 -6.39 -20.53
CA GLN A 27 -6.35 -6.49 -20.58
C GLN A 27 -6.95 -6.80 -19.21
N VAL A 28 -6.30 -7.62 -18.37
CA VAL A 28 -6.74 -7.85 -16.98
C VAL A 28 -6.71 -6.53 -16.21
N VAL A 29 -5.65 -5.74 -16.34
CA VAL A 29 -5.57 -4.41 -15.70
C VAL A 29 -6.70 -3.49 -16.16
N VAL A 30 -6.99 -3.43 -17.47
CA VAL A 30 -8.10 -2.65 -18.02
C VAL A 30 -9.44 -3.07 -17.40
N ASN A 31 -9.67 -4.38 -17.29
CA ASN A 31 -10.90 -4.90 -16.69
C ASN A 31 -11.01 -4.52 -15.20
N CYS A 32 -9.92 -4.62 -14.45
CA CYS A 32 -9.89 -4.20 -13.03
C CYS A 32 -10.15 -2.69 -12.87
N ILE A 33 -9.60 -1.85 -13.75
CA ILE A 33 -9.86 -0.41 -13.74
C ILE A 33 -11.34 -0.15 -14.04
N GLN A 34 -11.90 -0.82 -15.04
CA GLN A 34 -13.31 -0.67 -15.38
C GLN A 34 -14.24 -1.12 -14.24
N GLU A 35 -13.93 -2.26 -13.62
CA GLU A 35 -14.65 -2.75 -12.46
C GLU A 35 -14.63 -1.75 -11.28
N ALA A 36 -13.46 -1.14 -11.02
CA ALA A 36 -13.33 -0.12 -9.99
C ALA A 36 -14.19 1.11 -10.30
N ILE A 37 -14.26 1.53 -11.57
CA ILE A 37 -15.11 2.62 -12.03
C ILE A 37 -16.60 2.27 -11.86
N ASP A 38 -17.02 1.11 -12.35
CA ASP A 38 -18.43 0.68 -12.37
C ASP A 38 -18.98 0.46 -10.95
N ASN A 39 -18.12 0.06 -10.01
CA ASN A 39 -18.49 -0.18 -8.62
C ASN A 39 -18.25 1.03 -7.69
N ASP A 40 -17.67 2.12 -8.19
CA ASP A 40 -17.31 3.31 -7.40
C ASP A 40 -16.43 2.95 -6.17
N PHE A 41 -15.41 2.10 -6.40
CA PHE A 41 -14.44 1.76 -5.37
C PHE A 41 -13.61 2.98 -4.97
N LYS A 42 -13.06 2.96 -3.75
CA LYS A 42 -12.22 4.07 -3.26
C LYS A 42 -11.02 4.30 -4.15
N LEU A 43 -10.33 3.21 -4.57
CA LEU A 43 -9.09 3.28 -5.30
C LEU A 43 -8.85 2.01 -6.12
N ILE A 44 -8.19 2.18 -7.26
CA ILE A 44 -7.54 1.10 -8.00
C ILE A 44 -6.03 1.10 -7.73
N MET A 45 -5.48 -0.04 -7.26
CA MET A 45 -4.06 -0.24 -6.97
C MET A 45 -3.41 -1.09 -8.05
N ILE A 46 -2.48 -0.50 -8.80
CA ILE A 46 -1.84 -1.11 -9.97
C ILE A 46 -0.33 -0.85 -9.99
N ARG A 47 0.39 -1.53 -10.89
CA ARG A 47 1.81 -1.30 -11.14
C ARG A 47 2.09 0.09 -11.71
N PRO A 48 3.29 0.68 -11.46
CA PRO A 48 3.65 2.03 -11.91
C PRO A 48 3.50 2.26 -13.41
N ASP A 49 3.83 1.26 -14.23
CA ASP A 49 3.75 1.31 -15.69
C ASP A 49 2.31 1.38 -16.25
N LYS A 50 1.31 1.13 -15.41
CA LYS A 50 -0.12 1.19 -15.78
C LYS A 50 -0.84 2.45 -15.27
N VAL A 51 -0.17 3.29 -14.48
CA VAL A 51 -0.78 4.50 -13.88
C VAL A 51 -1.33 5.46 -14.93
N ALA A 52 -0.56 5.77 -15.99
CA ALA A 52 -1.00 6.67 -17.06
C ALA A 52 -2.23 6.11 -17.81
N LEU A 53 -2.31 4.79 -18.01
CA LEU A 53 -3.48 4.13 -18.61
C LEU A 53 -4.71 4.31 -17.73
N ALA A 54 -4.59 4.03 -16.43
CA ALA A 54 -5.69 4.21 -15.48
C ALA A 54 -6.14 5.67 -15.41
N LYS A 55 -5.19 6.61 -15.40
CA LYS A 55 -5.49 8.05 -15.41
C LYS A 55 -6.38 8.45 -16.58
N LYS A 56 -6.03 7.98 -17.77
CA LYS A 56 -6.83 8.23 -18.96
C LYS A 56 -8.25 7.63 -18.84
N MET A 57 -8.37 6.36 -18.47
CA MET A 57 -9.67 5.67 -18.38
C MET A 57 -10.60 6.34 -17.35
N ILE A 58 -10.08 6.68 -16.17
CA ILE A 58 -10.83 7.31 -15.09
C ILE A 58 -11.29 8.73 -15.49
N GLN A 59 -10.45 9.49 -16.19
CA GLN A 59 -10.80 10.80 -16.72
C GLN A 59 -11.88 10.72 -17.80
N ASP A 60 -11.73 9.81 -18.76
CA ASP A 60 -12.71 9.60 -19.84
C ASP A 60 -14.09 9.20 -19.27
N ALA A 61 -14.10 8.37 -18.21
CA ALA A 61 -15.33 7.97 -17.50
C ALA A 61 -15.87 9.05 -16.54
N LYS A 62 -15.13 10.13 -16.30
CA LYS A 62 -15.44 11.16 -15.26
C LYS A 62 -15.66 10.54 -13.87
N SER A 63 -14.95 9.46 -13.57
CA SER A 63 -15.03 8.75 -12.30
C SER A 63 -14.24 9.47 -11.20
N LYS A 64 -14.62 9.21 -9.93
CA LYS A 64 -13.93 9.71 -8.73
C LYS A 64 -12.94 8.71 -8.13
N VAL A 65 -12.80 7.52 -8.75
CA VAL A 65 -11.83 6.51 -8.32
C VAL A 65 -10.42 7.09 -8.34
N THR A 66 -9.69 6.95 -7.23
CA THR A 66 -8.29 7.39 -7.16
C THR A 66 -7.34 6.29 -7.63
N ILE A 67 -6.12 6.67 -8.00
CA ILE A 67 -5.11 5.74 -8.51
C ILE A 67 -4.01 5.60 -7.48
N GLY A 68 -3.82 4.37 -6.99
CA GLY A 68 -2.67 4.01 -6.18
C GLY A 68 -1.65 3.20 -6.97
N THR A 69 -0.40 3.37 -6.61
CA THR A 69 0.67 2.52 -7.12
C THR A 69 1.67 2.15 -6.02
N VAL A 70 2.48 1.17 -6.31
CA VAL A 70 3.51 0.66 -5.40
C VAL A 70 4.88 1.20 -5.78
N ILE A 71 5.77 1.38 -4.81
CA ILE A 71 7.13 1.87 -4.98
C ILE A 71 8.10 0.84 -4.40
N ASP A 72 9.12 0.46 -5.18
CA ASP A 72 10.11 -0.55 -4.84
C ASP A 72 9.50 -1.90 -4.43
N PHE A 73 8.58 -2.35 -5.26
CA PHE A 73 7.72 -3.49 -4.95
C PHE A 73 8.18 -4.77 -5.69
N PRO A 74 8.22 -5.97 -5.03
CA PRO A 74 7.67 -6.21 -3.68
C PRO A 74 8.70 -6.23 -2.56
N LEU A 75 9.99 -6.03 -2.82
CA LEU A 75 11.07 -6.35 -1.87
C LEU A 75 11.48 -5.18 -0.97
N GLY A 76 11.30 -3.95 -1.40
CA GLY A 76 11.65 -2.77 -0.63
C GLY A 76 13.17 -2.54 -0.41
N ASN A 77 14.02 -3.26 -1.13
CA ASN A 77 15.46 -3.27 -0.93
C ASN A 77 16.25 -2.41 -1.91
N GLY A 78 15.56 -1.61 -2.71
CA GLY A 78 16.17 -0.62 -3.58
C GLY A 78 16.76 0.56 -2.81
N THR A 79 17.61 1.35 -3.46
CA THR A 79 18.19 2.54 -2.83
C THR A 79 17.11 3.59 -2.56
N LEU A 80 17.38 4.50 -1.62
CA LEU A 80 16.49 5.65 -1.39
C LEU A 80 16.31 6.47 -2.67
N GLU A 81 17.38 6.69 -3.43
CA GLU A 81 17.34 7.44 -4.67
C GLU A 81 16.41 6.80 -5.70
N ASP A 82 16.52 5.48 -5.92
CA ASP A 82 15.66 4.73 -6.82
C ASP A 82 14.19 4.82 -6.42
N LYS A 83 13.88 4.67 -5.13
CA LYS A 83 12.51 4.82 -4.60
C LYS A 83 11.96 6.23 -4.88
N LEU A 84 12.76 7.26 -4.67
CA LEU A 84 12.32 8.64 -4.90
C LEU A 84 12.14 8.94 -6.40
N VAL A 85 12.98 8.40 -7.27
CA VAL A 85 12.84 8.52 -8.73
C VAL A 85 11.57 7.81 -9.20
N GLU A 86 11.34 6.56 -8.77
CA GLU A 86 10.12 5.81 -9.10
C GLU A 86 8.86 6.55 -8.61
N ALA A 87 8.87 7.07 -7.38
CA ALA A 87 7.75 7.81 -6.83
C ALA A 87 7.45 9.10 -7.59
N LYS A 88 8.48 9.87 -7.99
CA LYS A 88 8.31 11.07 -8.82
C LYS A 88 7.66 10.73 -10.15
N GLN A 89 8.15 9.69 -10.82
CA GLN A 89 7.58 9.24 -12.10
C GLN A 89 6.12 8.79 -11.94
N ALA A 90 5.79 8.10 -10.84
CA ALA A 90 4.42 7.69 -10.54
C ALA A 90 3.50 8.90 -10.33
N ILE A 91 3.97 9.94 -9.64
CA ILE A 91 3.25 11.21 -9.45
C ILE A 91 2.99 11.90 -10.79
N GLU A 92 4.01 12.01 -11.65
CA GLU A 92 3.92 12.60 -12.97
C GLU A 92 2.92 11.85 -13.87
N ASN A 93 2.88 10.53 -13.78
CA ASN A 93 1.93 9.68 -14.48
C ASN A 93 0.49 9.79 -13.94
N GLY A 94 0.29 10.43 -12.78
CA GLY A 94 -1.02 10.74 -12.22
C GLY A 94 -1.45 9.87 -11.04
N ALA A 95 -0.53 9.23 -10.34
CA ALA A 95 -0.85 8.52 -9.08
C ALA A 95 -1.34 9.50 -8.00
N ASP A 96 -2.33 9.08 -7.23
CA ASP A 96 -2.88 9.81 -6.09
C ASP A 96 -2.34 9.26 -4.76
N ASP A 97 -2.09 7.95 -4.70
CA ASP A 97 -1.58 7.23 -3.53
C ASP A 97 -0.28 6.49 -3.88
N LEU A 98 0.72 6.56 -2.99
CA LEU A 98 2.03 5.94 -3.13
C LEU A 98 2.24 4.93 -2.01
N ASP A 99 2.24 3.64 -2.32
CA ASP A 99 2.46 2.56 -1.35
C ASP A 99 3.94 2.10 -1.44
N PHE A 100 4.82 2.72 -0.63
CA PHE A 100 6.25 2.37 -0.54
C PHE A 100 6.45 1.06 0.23
N VAL A 101 7.33 0.19 -0.25
CA VAL A 101 7.80 -0.94 0.56
C VAL A 101 8.98 -0.49 1.41
N VAL A 102 8.88 -0.67 2.73
CA VAL A 102 10.01 -0.44 3.65
C VAL A 102 11.10 -1.48 3.38
N ASP A 103 12.38 -1.12 3.49
CA ASP A 103 13.43 -2.12 3.55
C ASP A 103 13.38 -2.86 4.90
N TYR A 104 12.46 -3.83 4.98
CA TYR A 104 12.27 -4.63 6.19
C TYR A 104 13.46 -5.57 6.47
N GLU A 105 14.24 -5.94 5.46
CA GLU A 105 15.45 -6.71 5.67
C GLU A 105 16.58 -5.84 6.29
N ALA A 106 16.76 -4.60 5.82
CA ALA A 106 17.66 -3.64 6.48
C ALA A 106 17.22 -3.39 7.94
N PHE A 107 15.92 -3.23 8.16
CA PHE A 107 15.38 -3.10 9.52
C PHE A 107 15.73 -4.30 10.41
N LYS A 108 15.58 -5.53 9.92
CA LYS A 108 15.94 -6.76 10.64
C LYS A 108 17.43 -6.87 10.93
N ARG A 109 18.29 -6.31 10.08
CA ARG A 109 19.76 -6.22 10.31
C ARG A 109 20.16 -5.12 11.28
N GLY A 110 19.18 -4.30 11.76
CA GLY A 110 19.44 -3.19 12.68
C GLY A 110 19.87 -1.89 11.98
N GLU A 111 19.72 -1.77 10.68
CA GLU A 111 20.01 -0.56 9.88
C GLU A 111 18.88 0.48 10.02
N VAL A 112 18.52 0.77 11.26
CA VAL A 112 17.32 1.56 11.62
C VAL A 112 17.36 2.97 11.06
N ASP A 113 18.53 3.61 11.02
CA ASP A 113 18.66 4.99 10.55
C ASP A 113 18.46 5.09 9.04
N ALA A 114 18.89 4.09 8.27
CA ALA A 114 18.61 4.02 6.82
C ALA A 114 17.10 3.89 6.57
N VAL A 115 16.40 3.07 7.34
CA VAL A 115 14.93 2.92 7.26
C VAL A 115 14.21 4.21 7.64
N LYS A 116 14.64 4.90 8.71
CA LYS A 116 14.09 6.21 9.09
C LYS A 116 14.23 7.23 7.95
N GLU A 117 15.39 7.27 7.32
CA GLU A 117 15.63 8.21 6.21
C GLU A 117 14.74 7.90 5.01
N GLN A 118 14.55 6.62 4.66
CA GLN A 118 13.59 6.23 3.61
C GLN A 118 12.18 6.74 3.95
N VAL A 119 11.70 6.48 5.17
CA VAL A 119 10.37 6.92 5.62
C VAL A 119 10.25 8.44 5.59
N LEU A 120 11.26 9.15 6.06
CA LEU A 120 11.28 10.61 6.07
C LEU A 120 11.20 11.19 4.64
N GLN A 121 12.10 10.77 3.76
CA GLN A 121 12.20 11.36 2.43
C GLN A 121 11.05 10.95 1.50
N GLY A 122 10.59 9.68 1.57
CA GLY A 122 9.41 9.23 0.82
C GLY A 122 8.13 9.95 1.26
N THR A 123 7.93 10.13 2.57
CA THR A 123 6.79 10.87 3.11
C THR A 123 6.86 12.35 2.71
N LYS A 124 8.02 12.98 2.83
CA LYS A 124 8.24 14.36 2.43
C LYS A 124 7.91 14.58 0.95
N LEU A 125 8.37 13.69 0.07
CA LEU A 125 8.08 13.76 -1.35
C LEU A 125 6.57 13.64 -1.62
N GLY A 126 5.91 12.63 -1.07
CA GLY A 126 4.49 12.43 -1.30
C GLY A 126 3.63 13.59 -0.79
N LEU A 127 3.85 14.06 0.44
CA LEU A 127 3.10 15.17 1.02
C LEU A 127 3.34 16.50 0.29
N ALA A 128 4.58 16.77 -0.18
CA ALA A 128 4.89 17.96 -0.98
C ALA A 128 4.08 18.03 -2.29
N HIS A 129 3.66 16.86 -2.82
CA HIS A 129 2.82 16.76 -4.01
C HIS A 129 1.34 16.47 -3.67
N ASN A 130 0.94 16.65 -2.41
CA ASN A 130 -0.42 16.39 -1.90
C ASN A 130 -0.92 14.97 -2.18
N LYS A 131 -0.04 13.97 -2.02
CA LYS A 131 -0.35 12.55 -2.20
C LYS A 131 -0.57 11.86 -0.87
N ILE A 132 -1.35 10.77 -0.88
CA ILE A 132 -1.41 9.82 0.23
C ILE A 132 -0.17 8.93 0.16
N VAL A 133 0.49 8.74 1.29
CA VAL A 133 1.68 7.90 1.42
C VAL A 133 1.36 6.70 2.30
N LYS A 134 1.73 5.49 1.87
CA LYS A 134 1.55 4.31 2.70
C LYS A 134 2.85 3.51 2.78
N TRP A 135 3.24 3.14 3.99
CA TRP A 135 4.46 2.36 4.25
C TRP A 135 4.10 0.91 4.50
N ILE A 136 4.48 0.04 3.57
CA ILE A 136 4.28 -1.42 3.66
C ILE A 136 5.38 -1.99 4.52
N ILE A 137 5.05 -2.52 5.70
CA ILE A 137 6.02 -3.08 6.64
C ILE A 137 6.31 -4.56 6.41
N GLU A 138 5.50 -5.25 5.61
CA GLU A 138 5.56 -6.69 5.30
C GLU A 138 5.52 -7.57 6.55
N VAL A 139 4.35 -7.60 7.21
CA VAL A 139 4.16 -8.34 8.47
C VAL A 139 4.49 -9.82 8.37
N ALA A 140 4.39 -10.42 7.17
CA ALA A 140 4.73 -11.83 6.96
C ALA A 140 6.24 -12.13 7.08
N ALA A 141 7.11 -11.11 6.98
CA ALA A 141 8.55 -11.21 7.14
C ALA A 141 9.03 -10.91 8.58
N LEU A 142 8.12 -10.49 9.48
CA LEU A 142 8.41 -9.92 10.78
C LEU A 142 7.77 -10.73 11.91
N ASP A 143 8.42 -10.76 13.06
CA ASP A 143 7.77 -11.18 14.30
C ASP A 143 6.94 -10.05 14.93
N ASN A 144 6.17 -10.37 15.99
CA ASN A 144 5.30 -9.40 16.66
C ASN A 144 6.07 -8.20 17.22
N HIS A 145 7.27 -8.43 17.75
CA HIS A 145 8.11 -7.36 18.29
C HIS A 145 8.58 -6.42 17.19
N GLN A 146 9.01 -6.97 16.07
CA GLN A 146 9.43 -6.21 14.89
C GLN A 146 8.27 -5.41 14.27
N ILE A 147 7.05 -5.99 14.23
CA ILE A 147 5.84 -5.27 13.78
C ILE A 147 5.59 -4.04 14.68
N VAL A 148 5.66 -4.20 16.00
CA VAL A 148 5.51 -3.11 16.96
C VAL A 148 6.58 -2.05 16.75
N GLN A 149 7.84 -2.45 16.66
CA GLN A 149 8.98 -1.54 16.49
C GLN A 149 8.89 -0.75 15.18
N LEU A 150 8.61 -1.42 14.06
CA LEU A 150 8.57 -0.76 12.75
C LEU A 150 7.36 0.16 12.60
N SER A 151 6.19 -0.24 13.12
CA SER A 151 5.00 0.62 13.19
C SER A 151 5.28 1.88 14.01
N THR A 152 5.92 1.72 15.18
CA THR A 152 6.34 2.83 16.05
C THR A 152 7.39 3.72 15.39
N LEU A 153 8.35 3.14 14.68
CA LEU A 153 9.37 3.90 13.94
C LEU A 153 8.73 4.83 12.92
N ILE A 154 7.85 4.29 12.06
CA ILE A 154 7.15 5.09 11.04
C ILE A 154 6.36 6.22 11.70
N LYS A 155 5.57 5.90 12.72
CA LYS A 155 4.84 6.91 13.50
C LYS A 155 5.76 8.01 14.03
N ASN A 156 6.85 7.64 14.69
CA ASN A 156 7.74 8.61 15.31
C ASN A 156 8.43 9.52 14.28
N VAL A 157 8.84 8.97 13.12
CA VAL A 157 9.37 9.78 12.01
C VAL A 157 8.34 10.79 11.53
N VAL A 158 7.08 10.36 11.35
CA VAL A 158 6.03 11.26 10.86
C VAL A 158 5.70 12.35 11.88
N ILE A 159 5.48 11.98 13.16
CA ILE A 159 5.13 12.95 14.22
C ILE A 159 6.26 13.98 14.45
N ALA A 160 7.52 13.55 14.36
CA ALA A 160 8.65 14.43 14.59
C ALA A 160 8.91 15.43 13.46
N ASN A 161 8.45 15.16 12.23
CA ASN A 161 8.86 15.93 11.05
C ASN A 161 7.71 16.60 10.29
N PHE A 162 6.45 16.24 10.56
CA PHE A 162 5.29 16.75 9.82
C PHE A 162 4.23 17.31 10.77
N ALA A 163 3.38 18.21 10.24
CA ALA A 163 2.29 18.78 11.02
C ALA A 163 1.14 17.76 11.22
N GLU A 164 0.45 17.85 12.34
CA GLU A 164 -0.65 16.95 12.72
C GLU A 164 -1.73 16.81 11.63
N LYS A 165 -2.03 17.90 10.92
CA LYS A 165 -2.99 17.91 9.79
C LYS A 165 -2.59 17.01 8.60
N GLU A 166 -1.36 16.50 8.58
CA GLU A 166 -0.87 15.60 7.52
C GLU A 166 -0.90 14.12 7.96
N TYR A 167 -1.15 13.82 9.23
CA TYR A 167 -1.07 12.45 9.76
C TYR A 167 -2.08 11.50 9.12
N ASP A 168 -3.26 11.98 8.76
CA ASP A 168 -4.30 11.21 8.08
C ASP A 168 -3.96 10.83 6.64
N LYS A 169 -2.92 11.43 6.07
CA LYS A 169 -2.38 11.14 4.73
C LYS A 169 -1.24 10.14 4.75
N VAL A 170 -0.74 9.72 5.92
CA VAL A 170 0.37 8.79 6.04
C VAL A 170 -0.08 7.52 6.75
N PHE A 171 -0.08 6.41 6.02
CA PHE A 171 -0.57 5.12 6.50
C PHE A 171 0.58 4.16 6.83
N VAL A 172 0.35 3.28 7.80
CA VAL A 172 1.09 2.03 7.94
C VAL A 172 0.28 0.92 7.29
N LYS A 173 0.87 0.20 6.33
CA LYS A 173 0.23 -0.89 5.58
C LYS A 173 0.87 -2.22 5.94
N SER A 174 0.04 -3.25 6.13
CA SER A 174 0.51 -4.55 6.62
C SER A 174 1.44 -5.27 5.66
N SER A 175 1.05 -5.48 4.40
CA SER A 175 1.78 -6.40 3.52
C SER A 175 1.69 -6.05 2.05
N THR A 176 2.64 -6.61 1.29
CA THR A 176 2.61 -6.62 -0.18
C THR A 176 1.59 -7.64 -0.72
N GLY A 177 1.35 -8.73 0.01
CA GLY A 177 0.63 -9.93 -0.45
C GLY A 177 1.47 -10.86 -1.34
N PHE A 178 2.76 -10.57 -1.54
CA PHE A 178 3.69 -11.31 -2.39
C PHE A 178 4.78 -12.06 -1.61
N TYR A 179 4.87 -11.85 -0.30
CA TYR A 179 5.80 -12.58 0.53
C TYR A 179 5.41 -14.07 0.59
N LYS A 180 6.39 -14.94 0.41
CA LYS A 180 6.15 -16.40 0.44
C LYS A 180 6.21 -16.90 1.86
N THR A 181 5.10 -17.39 2.37
CA THR A 181 5.00 -18.07 3.66
C THR A 181 4.83 -19.59 3.45
N PRO A 182 5.16 -20.42 4.45
CA PRO A 182 4.78 -21.82 4.45
C PRO A 182 3.27 -22.02 4.29
N GLU A 183 2.86 -23.18 3.80
CA GLU A 183 1.44 -23.51 3.65
C GLU A 183 0.69 -23.37 4.98
N GLY A 184 -0.48 -22.74 4.92
CA GLY A 184 -1.32 -22.48 6.11
C GLY A 184 -0.89 -21.28 6.97
N VAL A 185 0.27 -20.66 6.67
CA VAL A 185 0.71 -19.45 7.37
C VAL A 185 0.21 -18.20 6.62
N PRO A 186 -0.49 -17.27 7.29
CA PRO A 186 -0.95 -16.02 6.66
C PRO A 186 0.23 -15.22 6.09
N ASN A 187 0.03 -14.65 4.90
CA ASN A 187 1.02 -13.78 4.25
C ASN A 187 0.67 -12.29 4.33
N GLY A 188 -0.15 -11.92 5.31
CA GLY A 188 -0.59 -10.52 5.42
C GLY A 188 -1.44 -10.24 6.66
N ALA A 189 -2.48 -9.44 6.47
CA ALA A 189 -3.34 -8.96 7.54
C ALA A 189 -4.06 -10.10 8.27
N THR A 190 -3.88 -10.13 9.59
CA THR A 190 -4.68 -10.93 10.53
C THR A 190 -5.20 -10.01 11.62
N VAL A 191 -6.22 -10.44 12.36
CA VAL A 191 -6.72 -9.67 13.53
C VAL A 191 -5.58 -9.33 14.50
N ALA A 192 -4.70 -10.29 14.76
CA ALA A 192 -3.58 -10.11 15.69
C ALA A 192 -2.59 -9.06 15.18
N THR A 193 -2.11 -9.17 13.93
CA THR A 193 -1.14 -8.23 13.35
C THR A 193 -1.72 -6.83 13.21
N ILE A 194 -2.99 -6.72 12.80
CA ILE A 194 -3.66 -5.41 12.63
C ILE A 194 -3.85 -4.72 13.98
N LYS A 195 -4.19 -5.44 15.05
CA LYS A 195 -4.25 -4.85 16.41
C LYS A 195 -2.90 -4.27 16.83
N LEU A 196 -1.80 -5.02 16.67
CA LEU A 196 -0.45 -4.52 16.95
C LEU A 196 -0.12 -3.24 16.17
N MET A 197 -0.48 -3.22 14.87
CA MET A 197 -0.25 -2.04 14.04
C MET A 197 -1.08 -0.84 14.51
N LEU A 198 -2.37 -1.02 14.76
CA LEU A 198 -3.27 0.06 15.21
C LEU A 198 -2.81 0.68 16.52
N GLU A 199 -2.42 -0.14 17.51
CA GLU A 199 -1.95 0.31 18.80
C GLU A 199 -0.61 1.09 18.72
N ASN A 200 0.26 0.70 17.78
CA ASN A 200 1.62 1.25 17.71
C ASN A 200 1.84 2.30 16.61
N SER A 201 0.89 2.45 15.68
CA SER A 201 0.94 3.50 14.65
C SER A 201 0.10 4.73 14.98
N PHE A 202 -0.84 4.67 15.95
CA PHE A 202 -1.68 5.82 16.29
C PHE A 202 -0.85 7.09 16.56
N PRO A 203 -1.18 8.25 15.97
CA PRO A 203 -2.42 8.60 15.28
C PRO A 203 -2.46 8.29 13.77
N LEU A 204 -1.44 7.66 13.21
CA LEU A 204 -1.44 7.33 11.78
C LEU A 204 -2.47 6.23 11.47
N PRO A 205 -3.22 6.36 10.37
CA PRO A 205 -4.16 5.33 9.95
C PRO A 205 -3.46 4.05 9.47
N VAL A 206 -4.17 2.92 9.55
CA VAL A 206 -3.70 1.61 9.10
C VAL A 206 -4.47 1.16 7.85
N LYS A 207 -3.73 0.53 6.92
CA LYS A 207 -4.28 -0.22 5.78
C LYS A 207 -4.03 -1.71 5.98
N ALA A 208 -5.08 -2.52 5.98
CA ALA A 208 -5.00 -3.97 5.93
C ALA A 208 -4.82 -4.43 4.48
N ALA A 209 -3.81 -5.25 4.21
CA ALA A 209 -3.54 -5.82 2.89
C ALA A 209 -2.86 -7.18 3.02
N GLY A 210 -3.08 -8.05 2.02
CA GLY A 210 -2.64 -9.44 2.06
C GLY A 210 -3.60 -10.31 2.89
N GLY A 211 -4.26 -11.27 2.22
CA GLY A 211 -5.12 -12.24 2.90
C GLY A 211 -6.58 -11.85 3.11
N VAL A 212 -6.98 -10.60 2.96
CA VAL A 212 -8.40 -10.17 3.04
C VAL A 212 -9.09 -10.53 1.72
N ARG A 213 -10.00 -11.52 1.76
CA ARG A 213 -10.60 -12.14 0.56
C ARG A 213 -12.11 -12.16 0.55
N THR A 214 -12.75 -12.03 1.71
CA THR A 214 -14.19 -12.06 1.84
C THR A 214 -14.74 -10.75 2.38
N TYR A 215 -16.03 -10.52 2.19
CA TYR A 215 -16.74 -9.38 2.73
C TYR A 215 -16.66 -9.33 4.26
N GLU A 216 -16.81 -10.50 4.91
CA GLU A 216 -16.79 -10.65 6.36
C GLU A 216 -15.42 -10.28 6.93
N GLU A 217 -14.35 -10.76 6.33
CA GLU A 217 -12.96 -10.39 6.70
C GLU A 217 -12.73 -8.88 6.55
N ALA A 218 -13.22 -8.30 5.46
CA ALA A 218 -13.11 -6.86 5.23
C ALA A 218 -13.89 -6.05 6.29
N VAL A 219 -15.10 -6.46 6.62
CA VAL A 219 -15.91 -5.84 7.69
C VAL A 219 -15.22 -5.94 9.03
N GLU A 220 -14.64 -7.10 9.37
CA GLU A 220 -13.88 -7.29 10.61
C GLU A 220 -12.69 -6.32 10.69
N MET A 221 -11.91 -6.17 9.62
CA MET A 221 -10.80 -5.20 9.60
C MET A 221 -11.28 -3.77 9.83
N VAL A 222 -12.39 -3.35 9.21
CA VAL A 222 -12.95 -2.00 9.42
C VAL A 222 -13.46 -1.82 10.86
N GLN A 223 -14.07 -2.84 11.46
CA GLN A 223 -14.52 -2.81 12.85
C GLN A 223 -13.36 -2.69 13.84
N LEU A 224 -12.17 -3.22 13.53
CA LEU A 224 -10.96 -3.01 14.30
C LEU A 224 -10.45 -1.55 14.26
N GLY A 225 -10.84 -0.77 13.25
CA GLY A 225 -10.42 0.62 13.09
C GLY A 225 -9.58 0.91 11.85
N VAL A 226 -9.37 -0.07 10.98
CA VAL A 226 -8.64 0.08 9.71
C VAL A 226 -9.36 1.09 8.81
N LYS A 227 -8.60 1.93 8.11
CA LYS A 227 -9.13 2.97 7.23
C LYS A 227 -9.11 2.62 5.75
N ARG A 228 -8.33 1.62 5.36
CA ARG A 228 -8.22 1.14 3.97
C ARG A 228 -7.99 -0.37 3.94
N ILE A 229 -8.48 -1.02 2.91
CA ILE A 229 -8.33 -2.47 2.69
C ILE A 229 -7.83 -2.69 1.28
N GLY A 230 -6.67 -3.35 1.16
CA GLY A 230 -6.13 -3.79 -0.13
C GLY A 230 -6.52 -5.24 -0.40
N THR A 231 -7.28 -5.48 -1.46
CA THR A 231 -7.70 -6.82 -1.85
C THR A 231 -7.72 -7.00 -3.37
N SER A 232 -7.42 -8.20 -3.83
CA SER A 232 -7.60 -8.64 -5.22
C SER A 232 -8.95 -9.32 -5.46
N ALA A 233 -9.82 -9.35 -4.44
CA ALA A 233 -11.17 -9.91 -4.47
C ALA A 233 -12.22 -8.84 -4.16
N ALA A 234 -12.01 -7.60 -4.69
CA ALA A 234 -12.89 -6.46 -4.45
C ALA A 234 -14.24 -6.63 -5.17
#